data_79f16d8986dc3826239c1026ce5720bd
#
_entry.id   79f16d8986dc3826239c1026ce5720bd
#
_cell.length_a   1.000
_cell.length_b   1.000
_cell.length_c   1.000
_cell.angle_alpha   90.00
_cell.angle_beta   90.00
_cell.angle_gamma   90.00
#
_symmetry.space_group_name_H-M   'P 1'
#
loop_
_entity.id
_entity.type
_entity.pdbx_description
1 polymer ?
#
loop_
_entity_poly.entity_id
_entity_poly.type
_entity_poly.pdbx_seq_one_letter_code
_entity_poly.pdbx_strand_id
1 'polypeptide(L)'
;MNYKYFHNLFAKLIFISIISCILPLNHCLAQYRPGLFFREDWKEIPAAIPVTREHVVNRDLTIGLYGPGCDSIKKSHHDAPVDDPYYIWSGLCRGNWAVTLKNTGNYVDLSSYGKVLWRSKQSGLRCLHLVLKLADGTWLVSSQGDCLSKDWRITEYNIADMTWYSLNIQSVTEVKPVIDPDLSKVDQIGFTDLMTGGASDACSRLDWIEVYGKPVAR
;
A
#
# COMPACT_ATOMS: atom_id res chain seq x y z
N MET A 1 33.28 5.67 -69.60
CA MET A 1 33.06 5.58 -68.15
C MET A 1 31.56 5.78 -67.88
N ASN A 2 30.83 4.75 -67.45
CA ASN A 2 29.35 4.65 -67.59
C ASN A 2 28.59 5.49 -66.55
N TYR A 3 27.99 6.58 -67.00
CA TYR A 3 27.15 7.48 -66.22
C TYR A 3 25.93 6.78 -65.54
N LYS A 4 25.48 5.66 -66.05
CA LYS A 4 24.36 4.85 -65.53
C LYS A 4 24.68 4.21 -64.14
N TYR A 5 25.94 3.93 -63.82
CA TYR A 5 26.32 3.33 -62.55
C TYR A 5 26.31 4.33 -61.40
N PHE A 6 26.60 5.60 -61.66
CA PHE A 6 26.61 6.64 -60.64
C PHE A 6 25.22 7.02 -60.16
N HIS A 7 24.24 7.07 -61.06
CA HIS A 7 22.83 7.37 -60.70
C HIS A 7 22.19 6.27 -59.84
N ASN A 8 22.50 5.01 -60.08
CA ASN A 8 21.98 3.91 -59.28
C ASN A 8 22.60 3.82 -57.87
N LEU A 9 23.86 4.24 -57.72
CA LEU A 9 24.52 4.25 -56.39
C LEU A 9 23.99 5.39 -55.51
N PHE A 10 23.78 6.58 -56.11
CA PHE A 10 23.21 7.74 -55.40
C PHE A 10 21.77 7.52 -54.98
N ALA A 11 20.92 6.92 -55.84
CA ALA A 11 19.54 6.58 -55.51
C ALA A 11 19.44 5.54 -54.39
N LYS A 12 20.33 4.54 -54.34
CA LYS A 12 20.38 3.56 -53.26
C LYS A 12 20.87 4.15 -51.92
N LEU A 13 21.81 5.07 -51.95
CA LEU A 13 22.29 5.76 -50.76
C LEU A 13 21.25 6.70 -50.15
N ILE A 14 20.47 7.41 -50.96
CA ILE A 14 19.36 8.25 -50.50
C ILE A 14 18.22 7.41 -49.92
N PHE A 15 17.91 6.24 -50.53
CA PHE A 15 16.87 5.35 -50.00
C PHE A 15 17.24 4.73 -48.67
N ILE A 16 18.51 4.38 -48.43
CA ILE A 16 19.01 3.86 -47.15
C ILE A 16 18.98 4.96 -46.10
N SER A 17 19.29 6.22 -46.45
CA SER A 17 19.27 7.35 -45.54
C SER A 17 17.83 7.72 -45.09
N ILE A 18 16.83 7.56 -45.96
CA ILE A 18 15.42 7.86 -45.64
C ILE A 18 14.81 6.75 -44.78
N ILE A 19 15.19 5.48 -44.98
CA ILE A 19 14.71 4.37 -44.14
C ILE A 19 15.28 4.47 -42.74
N SER A 20 16.49 5.02 -42.52
CA SER A 20 17.08 5.23 -41.22
C SER A 20 16.35 6.33 -40.37
N CYS A 21 15.63 7.25 -41.05
CA CYS A 21 14.86 8.31 -40.34
C CYS A 21 13.42 7.88 -39.97
N ILE A 22 12.95 6.68 -40.45
CA ILE A 22 11.60 6.19 -40.19
C ILE A 22 11.60 5.06 -39.13
N LEU A 23 12.77 4.73 -38.55
CA LEU A 23 12.76 3.90 -37.36
C LEU A 23 11.97 4.65 -36.29
N PRO A 24 10.86 4.07 -35.77
CA PRO A 24 10.18 4.70 -34.65
C PRO A 24 11.22 4.86 -33.56
N LEU A 25 11.49 6.10 -33.16
CA LEU A 25 12.08 6.38 -31.87
C LEU A 25 11.15 5.70 -30.86
N ASN A 26 11.45 4.45 -30.52
CA ASN A 26 10.94 3.86 -29.30
C ASN A 26 11.44 4.78 -28.19
N HIS A 27 10.67 5.83 -27.91
CA HIS A 27 10.82 6.54 -26.66
C HIS A 27 10.69 5.46 -25.61
N CYS A 28 11.81 5.06 -25.06
CA CYS A 28 11.84 4.35 -23.80
C CYS A 28 11.21 5.33 -22.82
N LEU A 29 9.86 5.29 -22.71
CA LEU A 29 9.15 6.01 -21.70
C LEU A 29 9.74 5.49 -20.41
N ALA A 30 10.60 6.30 -19.79
CA ALA A 30 11.11 5.99 -18.46
C ALA A 30 9.89 5.68 -17.61
N GLN A 31 9.81 4.44 -17.16
CA GLN A 31 8.68 3.92 -16.42
C GLN A 31 8.55 4.77 -15.15
N TYR A 32 7.54 5.65 -15.13
CA TYR A 32 7.34 6.57 -14.02
C TYR A 32 6.98 5.76 -12.78
N ARG A 33 7.89 5.72 -11.81
CA ARG A 33 7.61 5.18 -10.49
C ARG A 33 7.01 6.29 -9.64
N PRO A 34 5.82 6.09 -9.06
CA PRO A 34 5.18 7.12 -8.26
C PRO A 34 6.03 7.43 -7.03
N GLY A 35 6.00 8.70 -6.61
CA GLY A 35 6.63 9.16 -5.40
C GLY A 35 5.90 8.72 -4.13
N LEU A 36 6.49 9.03 -2.98
CA LEU A 36 5.86 8.85 -1.68
C LEU A 36 4.60 9.71 -1.62
N PHE A 37 3.43 9.07 -1.41
CA PHE A 37 2.15 9.73 -1.23
C PHE A 37 1.94 10.14 0.23
N PHE A 38 2.18 9.22 1.17
CA PHE A 38 2.29 9.52 2.59
C PHE A 38 3.14 8.48 3.33
N ARG A 39 3.65 8.91 4.50
CA ARG A 39 4.21 8.06 5.55
C ARG A 39 3.53 8.40 6.87
N GLU A 40 3.31 7.38 7.70
CA GLU A 40 2.86 7.50 9.08
C GLU A 40 3.75 6.68 10.01
N ASP A 41 4.28 7.33 11.06
CA ASP A 41 5.22 6.74 12.04
C ASP A 41 4.64 6.67 13.46
N TRP A 42 3.42 7.13 13.68
CA TRP A 42 2.77 7.32 14.96
C TRP A 42 3.52 8.26 15.91
N LYS A 43 2.80 9.15 16.58
CA LYS A 43 3.42 10.12 17.49
C LYS A 43 4.11 9.46 18.67
N GLU A 44 5.24 10.01 19.06
CA GLU A 44 5.99 9.69 20.28
C GLU A 44 5.31 10.27 21.54
N ILE A 45 4.09 9.81 21.81
CA ILE A 45 3.28 10.18 22.98
C ILE A 45 2.83 8.91 23.70
N PRO A 46 2.40 8.98 24.98
CA PRO A 46 2.05 7.81 25.79
C PRO A 46 1.06 6.86 25.12
N ALA A 47 1.10 5.61 25.54
CA ALA A 47 0.17 4.57 25.10
C ALA A 47 -1.29 4.96 25.38
N ALA A 48 -2.19 4.62 24.45
CA ALA A 48 -3.62 4.90 24.59
C ALA A 48 -4.49 3.82 23.91
N ILE A 49 -5.72 3.67 24.40
CA ILE A 49 -6.76 2.75 23.88
C ILE A 49 -8.08 3.51 23.83
N PRO A 50 -8.76 3.54 22.70
CA PRO A 50 -8.26 3.18 21.38
C PRO A 50 -7.24 4.19 20.85
N VAL A 51 -6.52 3.81 19.80
CA VAL A 51 -5.74 4.79 19.03
C VAL A 51 -6.67 5.83 18.41
N THR A 52 -6.24 7.09 18.39
CA THR A 52 -7.04 8.21 17.87
C THR A 52 -6.25 9.07 16.89
N ARG A 53 -6.89 10.07 16.30
CA ARG A 53 -6.22 11.06 15.42
C ARG A 53 -5.04 11.76 16.11
N GLU A 54 -5.06 11.92 17.41
CA GLU A 54 -3.98 12.57 18.17
C GLU A 54 -2.66 11.80 18.10
N HIS A 55 -2.73 10.49 17.86
CA HIS A 55 -1.57 9.59 17.74
C HIS A 55 -0.97 9.55 16.33
N VAL A 56 -1.58 10.20 15.35
CA VAL A 56 -1.11 10.28 13.96
C VAL A 56 -0.18 11.47 13.79
N VAL A 57 1.05 11.24 13.30
CA VAL A 57 2.07 12.30 13.07
C VAL A 57 1.69 13.15 11.87
N ASN A 58 1.35 12.50 10.77
CA ASN A 58 1.06 13.17 9.51
C ASN A 58 -0.26 13.95 9.61
N ARG A 59 -0.17 15.29 9.48
CA ARG A 59 -1.31 16.20 9.65
C ARG A 59 -2.36 16.08 8.56
N ASP A 60 -1.98 15.57 7.40
CA ASP A 60 -2.88 15.39 6.25
C ASP A 60 -3.68 14.08 6.31
N LEU A 61 -3.42 13.24 7.33
CA LEU A 61 -4.09 11.97 7.51
C LEU A 61 -5.16 12.04 8.58
N THR A 62 -6.24 11.28 8.39
CA THR A 62 -7.18 10.88 9.43
C THR A 62 -7.13 9.37 9.60
N ILE A 63 -7.44 8.88 10.81
CA ILE A 63 -7.48 7.46 11.14
C ILE A 63 -8.93 6.98 11.19
N GLY A 64 -9.20 5.80 10.63
CA GLY A 64 -10.45 5.08 10.75
C GLY A 64 -10.25 3.76 11.49
N LEU A 65 -11.18 3.43 12.39
CA LEU A 65 -11.21 2.18 13.13
C LEU A 65 -12.51 1.45 12.81
N TYR A 66 -12.43 0.16 12.48
CA TYR A 66 -13.57 -0.62 12.02
C TYR A 66 -13.58 -2.02 12.62
N GLY A 67 -14.75 -2.62 12.63
CA GLY A 67 -14.98 -3.98 13.12
C GLY A 67 -15.26 -4.06 14.61
N PRO A 68 -15.72 -5.23 15.09
CA PRO A 68 -16.16 -5.41 16.50
C PRO A 68 -15.04 -5.31 17.54
N GLY A 69 -13.77 -5.42 17.12
CA GLY A 69 -12.60 -5.30 18.01
C GLY A 69 -11.94 -3.92 17.99
N CYS A 70 -12.44 -2.96 17.23
CA CYS A 70 -11.75 -1.69 16.92
C CYS A 70 -11.49 -0.82 18.17
N ASP A 71 -12.35 -0.84 19.19
CA ASP A 71 -12.19 -0.04 20.42
C ASP A 71 -11.02 -0.49 21.29
N SER A 72 -10.44 -1.65 20.99
CA SER A 72 -9.32 -2.22 21.74
C SER A 72 -7.99 -2.14 21.00
N ILE A 73 -7.94 -1.48 19.84
CA ILE A 73 -6.70 -1.20 19.13
C ILE A 73 -5.89 -0.19 19.93
N LYS A 74 -4.69 -0.61 20.35
CA LYS A 74 -3.81 0.18 21.20
C LYS A 74 -2.71 0.87 20.41
N LYS A 75 -2.48 2.13 20.67
CA LYS A 75 -1.20 2.80 20.40
C LYS A 75 -0.24 2.41 21.52
N SER A 76 0.90 1.82 21.20
CA SER A 76 1.81 1.22 22.19
C SER A 76 3.26 1.69 22.00
N HIS A 77 4.04 1.51 23.07
CA HIS A 77 5.47 1.74 23.16
C HIS A 77 5.94 1.17 24.51
N HIS A 78 7.19 0.76 24.60
CA HIS A 78 7.84 0.36 25.85
C HIS A 78 9.13 1.15 26.03
N ASP A 79 9.46 1.48 27.27
CA ASP A 79 10.70 2.19 27.61
C ASP A 79 11.95 1.30 27.48
N ALA A 80 11.75 0.00 27.44
CA ALA A 80 12.80 -0.99 27.28
C ALA A 80 12.35 -2.10 26.29
N PRO A 81 13.17 -2.44 25.27
CA PRO A 81 14.46 -1.85 24.94
C PRO A 81 14.35 -0.38 24.51
N VAL A 82 15.43 0.38 24.60
CA VAL A 82 15.47 1.83 24.31
C VAL A 82 15.05 2.16 22.87
N ASP A 83 15.17 1.20 21.97
CA ASP A 83 14.82 1.31 20.55
C ASP A 83 13.45 0.69 20.21
N ASP A 84 12.59 0.39 21.24
CA ASP A 84 11.23 -0.05 20.98
C ASP A 84 10.44 1.05 20.24
N PRO A 85 9.87 0.76 19.05
CA PRO A 85 9.18 1.79 18.28
C PRO A 85 7.84 2.19 18.91
N TYR A 86 7.28 3.29 18.46
CA TYR A 86 5.87 3.62 18.67
C TYR A 86 5.02 2.90 17.61
N TYR A 87 4.09 2.05 18.00
CA TYR A 87 3.38 1.17 17.10
C TYR A 87 1.90 1.00 17.44
N ILE A 88 1.13 0.51 16.50
CA ILE A 88 -0.25 0.04 16.71
C ILE A 88 -0.23 -1.44 17.06
N TRP A 89 -1.03 -1.83 18.04
CA TRP A 89 -1.05 -3.17 18.63
C TRP A 89 -2.47 -3.72 18.80
N SER A 90 -2.69 -4.96 18.36
CA SER A 90 -3.99 -5.63 18.37
C SER A 90 -4.22 -6.61 19.52
N GLY A 91 -3.27 -6.76 20.44
CA GLY A 91 -3.29 -7.84 21.44
C GLY A 91 -4.49 -7.86 22.38
N LEU A 92 -5.23 -6.75 22.53
CA LEU A 92 -6.44 -6.68 23.35
C LEU A 92 -7.73 -6.86 22.55
N CYS A 93 -7.67 -6.90 21.23
CA CYS A 93 -8.86 -7.04 20.37
C CYS A 93 -9.47 -8.42 20.53
N ARG A 94 -10.73 -8.48 20.96
CA ARG A 94 -11.50 -9.74 21.09
C ARG A 94 -12.28 -10.08 19.82
N GLY A 95 -12.50 -9.11 18.95
CA GLY A 95 -13.15 -9.28 17.65
C GLY A 95 -12.23 -8.82 16.53
N ASN A 96 -12.64 -9.06 15.29
CA ASN A 96 -11.95 -8.56 14.12
C ASN A 96 -11.89 -7.04 14.13
N TRP A 97 -10.86 -6.49 13.55
CA TRP A 97 -10.57 -5.06 13.53
C TRP A 97 -9.87 -4.66 12.23
N ALA A 98 -10.04 -3.44 11.82
CA ALA A 98 -9.22 -2.83 10.78
C ALA A 98 -8.86 -1.39 11.17
N VAL A 99 -7.64 -0.98 10.82
CA VAL A 99 -7.16 0.39 10.95
C VAL A 99 -6.87 0.92 9.56
N THR A 100 -7.34 2.12 9.25
CA THR A 100 -7.07 2.78 7.97
C THR A 100 -6.63 4.21 8.16
N LEU A 101 -5.90 4.70 7.18
CA LEU A 101 -5.45 6.08 7.04
C LEU A 101 -6.06 6.67 5.76
N LYS A 102 -6.58 7.89 5.88
CA LYS A 102 -7.18 8.65 4.78
C LYS A 102 -6.44 9.98 4.63
N ASN A 103 -5.91 10.25 3.44
CA ASN A 103 -5.43 11.58 3.12
C ASN A 103 -6.63 12.51 2.86
N THR A 104 -6.65 13.65 3.55
CA THR A 104 -7.81 14.58 3.53
C THR A 104 -7.93 15.35 2.23
N GLY A 105 -6.82 15.60 1.53
CA GLY A 105 -6.77 16.40 0.30
C GLY A 105 -6.94 15.60 -0.98
N ASN A 106 -6.51 14.33 -0.98
CA ASN A 106 -6.41 13.56 -2.22
C ASN A 106 -6.85 12.11 -2.03
N TYR A 107 -7.34 11.50 -3.13
CA TYR A 107 -7.23 10.07 -3.35
C TYR A 107 -5.82 9.71 -3.80
N VAL A 108 -5.51 8.44 -3.85
CA VAL A 108 -4.28 7.94 -4.48
C VAL A 108 -4.61 6.95 -5.60
N ASP A 109 -3.91 7.09 -6.73
CA ASP A 109 -3.89 6.12 -7.81
C ASP A 109 -2.78 5.11 -7.55
N LEU A 110 -3.17 3.86 -7.35
CA LEU A 110 -2.29 2.70 -7.11
C LEU A 110 -2.27 1.74 -8.32
N SER A 111 -2.90 2.08 -9.44
CA SER A 111 -3.17 1.15 -10.56
C SER A 111 -1.95 0.68 -11.34
N SER A 112 -0.84 1.44 -11.36
CA SER A 112 0.34 1.12 -12.18
C SER A 112 1.48 0.53 -11.35
N TYR A 113 2.24 1.40 -10.71
CA TYR A 113 3.43 1.05 -9.90
C TYR A 113 3.24 1.45 -8.44
N GLY A 114 1.98 1.51 -8.01
CA GLY A 114 1.67 1.74 -6.62
C GLY A 114 2.27 0.67 -5.75
N LYS A 115 2.80 1.07 -4.58
CA LYS A 115 3.32 0.14 -3.59
C LYS A 115 3.06 0.63 -2.18
N VAL A 116 3.00 -0.32 -1.27
CA VAL A 116 2.91 -0.07 0.18
C VAL A 116 4.08 -0.77 0.85
N LEU A 117 4.78 -0.05 1.71
CA LEU A 117 5.77 -0.60 2.62
C LEU A 117 5.28 -0.40 4.04
N TRP A 118 5.58 -1.35 4.89
CA TRP A 118 5.44 -1.17 6.33
C TRP A 118 6.52 -1.91 7.11
N ARG A 119 6.75 -1.46 8.34
CA ARG A 119 7.54 -2.20 9.32
C ARG A 119 6.60 -2.77 10.37
N SER A 120 6.64 -4.09 10.52
CA SER A 120 5.69 -4.80 11.35
C SER A 120 6.33 -5.94 12.13
N LYS A 121 5.63 -6.46 13.14
CA LYS A 121 6.01 -7.66 13.88
C LYS A 121 4.77 -8.43 14.29
N GLN A 122 4.68 -9.67 13.83
CA GLN A 122 3.56 -10.55 14.11
C GLN A 122 3.97 -11.67 15.06
N SER A 123 3.04 -12.12 15.90
CA SER A 123 3.25 -13.26 16.77
C SER A 123 2.11 -14.29 16.64
N GLY A 124 2.42 -15.55 16.94
CA GLY A 124 1.48 -16.65 16.76
C GLY A 124 1.17 -16.88 15.29
N LEU A 125 -0.09 -17.09 14.96
CA LEU A 125 -0.57 -17.32 13.59
C LEU A 125 -1.10 -16.03 12.92
N ARG A 126 -0.82 -14.86 13.50
CA ARG A 126 -1.30 -13.58 12.98
C ARG A 126 -0.58 -13.18 11.70
N CYS A 127 -1.36 -12.66 10.74
CA CYS A 127 -0.86 -12.07 9.51
C CYS A 127 -1.54 -10.72 9.29
N LEU A 128 -0.76 -9.67 9.00
CA LEU A 128 -1.31 -8.39 8.57
C LEU A 128 -1.60 -8.40 7.08
N HIS A 129 -2.82 -8.07 6.72
CA HIS A 129 -3.30 -7.92 5.35
C HIS A 129 -3.54 -6.44 5.04
N LEU A 130 -3.25 -6.05 3.79
CA LEU A 130 -3.52 -4.70 3.31
C LEU A 130 -5.03 -4.52 3.10
N VAL A 131 -5.55 -3.38 3.55
CA VAL A 131 -6.96 -2.98 3.38
C VAL A 131 -7.02 -1.71 2.53
N LEU A 132 -7.88 -1.70 1.52
CA LEU A 132 -8.16 -0.53 0.71
C LEU A 132 -9.64 -0.19 0.74
N LYS A 133 -9.96 1.10 0.76
CA LYS A 133 -11.28 1.63 0.45
C LYS A 133 -11.20 2.40 -0.86
N LEU A 134 -12.02 2.05 -1.83
CA LEU A 134 -12.12 2.76 -3.08
C LEU A 134 -13.01 4.00 -2.97
N ALA A 135 -12.93 4.91 -3.93
CA ALA A 135 -13.73 6.14 -3.95
C ALA A 135 -15.23 5.88 -4.09
N ASP A 136 -15.64 4.75 -4.69
CA ASP A 136 -17.03 4.30 -4.82
C ASP A 136 -17.59 3.66 -3.54
N GLY A 137 -16.76 3.53 -2.50
CA GLY A 137 -17.12 2.93 -1.22
C GLY A 137 -16.81 1.43 -1.10
N THR A 138 -16.34 0.78 -2.15
CA THR A 138 -15.92 -0.62 -2.12
C THR A 138 -14.73 -0.83 -1.18
N TRP A 139 -14.81 -1.87 -0.35
CA TRP A 139 -13.73 -2.28 0.52
C TRP A 139 -13.06 -3.54 -0.01
N LEU A 140 -11.74 -3.52 0.00
CA LEU A 140 -10.89 -4.62 -0.45
C LEU A 140 -9.91 -5.02 0.66
N VAL A 141 -9.57 -6.31 0.69
CA VAL A 141 -8.48 -6.84 1.51
C VAL A 141 -7.60 -7.74 0.66
N SER A 142 -6.30 -7.69 0.89
CA SER A 142 -5.34 -8.51 0.16
C SER A 142 -5.39 -9.96 0.60
N SER A 143 -5.23 -10.90 -0.35
CA SER A 143 -5.01 -12.31 -0.01
C SER A 143 -3.62 -12.55 0.58
N GLN A 144 -2.63 -11.75 0.15
CA GLN A 144 -1.28 -11.82 0.68
C GLN A 144 -1.21 -11.11 2.03
N GLY A 145 -0.55 -11.75 2.99
CA GLY A 145 -0.36 -11.22 4.34
C GLY A 145 1.10 -11.23 4.78
N ASP A 146 1.42 -10.34 5.69
CA ASP A 146 2.69 -10.30 6.42
C ASP A 146 2.55 -11.07 7.73
N CYS A 147 3.04 -12.32 7.74
CA CYS A 147 2.81 -13.25 8.82
C CYS A 147 3.97 -13.27 9.84
N LEU A 148 4.01 -14.28 10.70
CA LEU A 148 4.94 -14.44 11.82
C LEU A 148 6.37 -14.00 11.50
N SER A 149 6.93 -13.15 12.35
CA SER A 149 8.33 -12.74 12.32
C SER A 149 8.93 -12.79 13.73
N LYS A 150 10.21 -13.17 13.83
CA LYS A 150 10.92 -13.16 15.13
C LYS A 150 11.18 -11.73 15.62
N ASP A 151 11.34 -10.80 14.70
CA ASP A 151 11.62 -9.41 14.99
C ASP A 151 10.92 -8.49 13.98
N TRP A 152 11.04 -7.18 14.20
CA TRP A 152 10.56 -6.16 13.29
C TRP A 152 11.17 -6.35 11.89
N ARG A 153 10.32 -6.35 10.87
CA ARG A 153 10.75 -6.46 9.48
C ARG A 153 10.01 -5.47 8.59
N ILE A 154 10.64 -5.12 7.50
CA ILE A 154 10.03 -4.31 6.44
C ILE A 154 9.51 -5.27 5.38
N THR A 155 8.24 -5.09 5.02
CA THR A 155 7.59 -5.81 3.93
C THR A 155 7.13 -4.80 2.88
N GLU A 156 7.43 -5.08 1.61
CA GLU A 156 6.99 -4.28 0.45
C GLU A 156 5.93 -5.06 -0.32
N TYR A 157 4.83 -4.39 -0.65
CA TYR A 157 3.77 -4.88 -1.50
C TYR A 157 3.72 -4.07 -2.79
N ASN A 158 3.99 -4.70 -3.92
CA ASN A 158 3.68 -4.16 -5.23
C ASN A 158 2.20 -4.39 -5.49
N ILE A 159 1.43 -3.35 -5.60
CA ILE A 159 -0.04 -3.43 -5.69
C ILE A 159 -0.51 -4.21 -6.93
N ALA A 160 0.25 -4.11 -8.04
CA ALA A 160 -0.04 -4.85 -9.27
C ALA A 160 0.07 -6.39 -9.13
N ASP A 161 0.84 -6.88 -8.15
CA ASP A 161 1.06 -8.31 -7.90
C ASP A 161 0.06 -8.89 -6.89
N MET A 162 -0.85 -8.04 -6.37
CA MET A 162 -1.76 -8.45 -5.29
C MET A 162 -3.07 -8.99 -5.83
N THR A 163 -3.61 -9.97 -5.14
CA THR A 163 -4.97 -10.46 -5.34
C THR A 163 -5.88 -9.98 -4.22
N TRP A 164 -7.13 -9.72 -4.56
CA TRP A 164 -8.05 -9.02 -3.69
C TRP A 164 -9.31 -9.80 -3.40
N TYR A 165 -9.82 -9.64 -2.18
CA TYR A 165 -11.17 -10.02 -1.79
C TYR A 165 -11.97 -8.78 -1.42
N SER A 166 -13.28 -8.77 -1.69
CA SER A 166 -14.17 -7.79 -1.09
C SER A 166 -14.24 -8.01 0.42
N LEU A 167 -14.24 -6.92 1.17
CA LEU A 167 -14.23 -6.93 2.63
C LEU A 167 -15.55 -6.38 3.17
N ASN A 168 -16.21 -7.14 4.03
CA ASN A 168 -17.27 -6.58 4.86
C ASN A 168 -16.60 -5.82 6.00
N ILE A 169 -16.58 -4.51 5.94
CA ILE A 169 -15.88 -3.66 6.90
C ILE A 169 -16.53 -3.65 8.29
N GLN A 170 -17.83 -3.94 8.40
CA GLN A 170 -18.53 -3.97 9.69
C GLN A 170 -18.09 -5.17 10.54
N SER A 171 -17.92 -6.32 9.91
CA SER A 171 -17.44 -7.54 10.57
C SER A 171 -15.95 -7.78 10.39
N VAL A 172 -15.31 -7.06 9.48
CA VAL A 172 -13.93 -7.25 9.02
C VAL A 172 -13.68 -8.70 8.62
N THR A 173 -14.46 -9.14 7.62
CA THR A 173 -14.40 -10.51 7.08
C THR A 173 -14.33 -10.48 5.56
N GLU A 174 -13.55 -11.37 4.98
CA GLU A 174 -13.52 -11.59 3.54
C GLU A 174 -14.87 -12.10 3.04
N VAL A 175 -15.26 -11.68 1.83
CA VAL A 175 -16.55 -12.09 1.23
C VAL A 175 -16.32 -12.91 -0.03
N LYS A 176 -15.73 -12.33 -1.08
CA LYS A 176 -15.51 -12.99 -2.37
C LYS A 176 -14.30 -12.41 -3.10
N PRO A 177 -13.65 -13.20 -3.96
CA PRO A 177 -12.59 -12.69 -4.83
C PRO A 177 -13.07 -11.51 -5.70
N VAL A 178 -12.18 -10.55 -5.92
CA VAL A 178 -12.39 -9.41 -6.82
C VAL A 178 -11.31 -9.45 -7.87
N ILE A 179 -11.71 -9.53 -9.14
CA ILE A 179 -10.80 -9.56 -10.28
C ILE A 179 -10.67 -8.14 -10.81
N ASP A 180 -9.43 -7.71 -11.03
CA ASP A 180 -9.04 -6.42 -11.64
C ASP A 180 -9.80 -5.20 -11.07
N PRO A 181 -9.73 -4.93 -9.75
CA PRO A 181 -10.38 -3.76 -9.18
C PRO A 181 -9.78 -2.47 -9.76
N ASP A 182 -10.61 -1.45 -9.96
CA ASP A 182 -10.13 -0.12 -10.35
C ASP A 182 -9.47 0.57 -9.16
N LEU A 183 -8.15 0.57 -9.13
CA LEU A 183 -7.32 1.18 -8.09
C LEU A 183 -6.87 2.60 -8.43
N SER A 184 -7.46 3.24 -9.44
CA SER A 184 -7.11 4.61 -9.86
C SER A 184 -7.54 5.69 -8.86
N LYS A 185 -8.47 5.37 -7.94
CA LYS A 185 -8.94 6.27 -6.87
C LYS A 185 -9.17 5.52 -5.57
N VAL A 186 -8.11 5.36 -4.80
CA VAL A 186 -8.17 4.77 -3.46
C VAL A 186 -8.34 5.87 -2.41
N ASP A 187 -9.36 5.74 -1.55
CA ASP A 187 -9.77 6.71 -0.52
C ASP A 187 -9.05 6.51 0.80
N GLN A 188 -8.88 5.24 1.21
CA GLN A 188 -8.21 4.87 2.46
C GLN A 188 -7.31 3.66 2.23
N ILE A 189 -6.19 3.64 2.92
CA ILE A 189 -5.24 2.53 2.96
C ILE A 189 -5.02 2.15 4.42
N GLY A 190 -4.99 0.84 4.70
CA GLY A 190 -4.81 0.38 6.05
C GLY A 190 -4.48 -1.09 6.16
N PHE A 191 -4.75 -1.68 7.31
CA PHE A 191 -4.35 -3.04 7.64
C PHE A 191 -5.33 -3.70 8.64
N THR A 192 -5.35 -5.03 8.60
CA THR A 192 -6.11 -5.91 9.49
C THR A 192 -5.40 -7.25 9.64
N ASP A 193 -5.72 -8.04 10.64
CA ASP A 193 -5.21 -9.41 10.75
C ASP A 193 -6.26 -10.50 10.46
N LEU A 194 -7.48 -10.14 10.09
CA LEU A 194 -8.61 -11.01 9.72
C LEU A 194 -8.97 -12.14 10.72
N MET A 195 -8.19 -12.31 11.77
CA MET A 195 -8.41 -13.37 12.74
C MET A 195 -9.28 -12.88 13.90
N THR A 196 -10.27 -13.67 14.24
CA THR A 196 -11.04 -13.46 15.46
C THR A 196 -10.09 -13.38 16.65
N GLY A 197 -10.12 -12.26 17.35
CA GLY A 197 -9.25 -12.01 18.49
C GLY A 197 -9.72 -12.71 19.76
N GLY A 198 -8.85 -12.81 20.69
CA GLY A 198 -9.08 -13.14 22.07
C GLY A 198 -7.84 -12.70 22.82
N ALA A 199 -7.95 -12.02 23.93
CA ALA A 199 -6.79 -11.56 24.72
C ALA A 199 -5.75 -12.69 24.80
N SER A 200 -4.74 -12.68 23.95
CA SER A 200 -3.71 -13.69 23.82
C SER A 200 -2.39 -13.03 23.48
N ASP A 201 -1.28 -13.72 23.71
CA ASP A 201 0.06 -13.26 23.32
C ASP A 201 0.24 -13.17 21.78
N ALA A 202 -0.65 -13.83 21.03
CA ALA A 202 -0.68 -13.72 19.57
C ALA A 202 -1.30 -12.38 19.15
N CYS A 203 -0.53 -11.51 18.54
CA CYS A 203 -0.94 -10.16 18.17
C CYS A 203 -0.20 -9.66 16.95
N SER A 204 -0.79 -8.65 16.33
CA SER A 204 -0.20 -7.90 15.23
C SER A 204 0.31 -6.56 15.73
N ARG A 205 1.45 -6.12 15.17
CA ARG A 205 2.09 -4.83 15.46
C ARG A 205 2.49 -4.18 14.15
N LEU A 206 2.24 -2.88 14.04
CA LEU A 206 2.67 -2.06 12.92
C LEU A 206 3.34 -0.78 13.43
N ASP A 207 4.63 -0.64 13.14
CA ASP A 207 5.48 0.48 13.50
C ASP A 207 5.22 1.67 12.58
N TRP A 208 5.43 1.52 11.27
CA TRP A 208 5.16 2.57 10.30
C TRP A 208 4.62 1.99 8.99
N ILE A 209 3.99 2.88 8.20
CA ILE A 209 3.49 2.58 6.86
C ILE A 209 3.84 3.70 5.89
N GLU A 210 4.31 3.34 4.70
CA GLU A 210 4.53 4.20 3.54
C GLU A 210 3.65 3.76 2.37
N VAL A 211 3.08 4.74 1.69
CA VAL A 211 2.30 4.52 0.47
C VAL A 211 2.92 5.32 -0.67
N TYR A 212 3.21 4.64 -1.77
CA TYR A 212 3.71 5.21 -3.01
C TYR A 212 2.63 5.11 -4.07
N GLY A 213 2.21 6.24 -4.60
CA GLY A 213 1.14 6.34 -5.57
C GLY A 213 1.03 7.75 -6.11
N LYS A 214 0.22 7.93 -7.16
CA LYS A 214 -0.01 9.25 -7.74
C LYS A 214 -1.19 9.93 -7.03
N PRO A 215 -1.02 11.15 -6.49
CA PRO A 215 -2.14 11.89 -5.91
C PRO A 215 -3.20 12.22 -6.98
N VAL A 216 -4.47 12.05 -6.63
CA VAL A 216 -5.64 12.37 -7.46
C VAL A 216 -6.56 13.27 -6.65
N ALA A 217 -6.94 14.43 -7.19
CA ALA A 217 -7.81 15.38 -6.50
C ALA A 217 -9.17 14.74 -6.11
N ARG A 218 -9.68 15.13 -4.92
CA ARG A 218 -11.02 14.77 -4.43
C ARG A 218 -12.12 15.52 -5.11
#